data_d63fd939be06419d71fe76b7874a56ca
#
_entry.id   d63fd939be06419d71fe76b7874a56ca
#
_cell.length_a   1.000
_cell.length_b   1.000
_cell.length_c   1.000
_cell.angle_alpha   90.00
_cell.angle_beta   90.00
_cell.angle_gamma   90.00
#
_symmetry.space_group_name_H-M   'P 1'
#
loop_
_entity.id
_entity.type
_entity.pdbx_description
1 polymer ?
#
loop_
_entity_poly.entity_id
_entity_poly.type
_entity_poly.pdbx_seq_one_letter_code
_entity_poly.pdbx_strand_id
1 'polypeptide(L)'
;GGLMGFGLASHVLGRGADAFRMSLWGVLVGVPAFCAVIGAAPLASPMIFALGVWMIGLGGGLFAHGTLTATMNMAPGDQTGLALGAWGAVQATSAGVAVALGGVLRDGVAVAATPASAYSAVYSIEIVLLLVTAVVMAPLLRRRAAQPLPAGTASSA
;
A
#
# COMPACT_ATOMS: atom_id res chain seq x y z
N GLY A 1 8.17 -9.56 -5.45
CA GLY A 1 6.88 -9.26 -4.80
C GLY A 1 6.03 -8.29 -5.60
N GLY A 2 6.57 -7.09 -5.94
CA GLY A 2 5.81 -6.00 -6.55
C GLY A 2 5.07 -6.37 -7.84
N LEU A 3 5.75 -6.97 -8.80
CA LEU A 3 5.12 -7.42 -10.07
C LEU A 3 4.02 -8.47 -9.82
N MET A 4 4.22 -9.37 -8.86
CA MET A 4 3.19 -10.36 -8.49
C MET A 4 1.99 -9.69 -7.82
N GLY A 5 2.23 -8.73 -6.92
CA GLY A 5 1.17 -7.94 -6.29
C GLY A 5 0.34 -7.18 -7.31
N PHE A 6 1.01 -6.54 -8.27
CA PHE A 6 0.36 -5.82 -9.36
C PHE A 6 -0.45 -6.76 -10.26
N GLY A 7 0.12 -7.89 -10.69
CA GLY A 7 -0.57 -8.89 -11.51
C GLY A 7 -1.77 -9.51 -10.80
N LEU A 8 -1.64 -9.83 -9.50
CA LEU A 8 -2.74 -10.35 -8.70
C LEU A 8 -3.87 -9.31 -8.57
N ALA A 9 -3.52 -8.04 -8.29
CA ALA A 9 -4.48 -6.96 -8.20
C ALA A 9 -5.24 -6.77 -9.51
N SER A 10 -4.55 -6.74 -10.65
CA SER A 10 -5.19 -6.59 -11.96
C SER A 10 -6.17 -7.72 -12.26
N HIS A 11 -5.79 -8.96 -11.93
CA HIS A 11 -6.66 -10.12 -12.14
C HIS A 11 -7.92 -10.09 -11.26
N VAL A 12 -7.77 -9.74 -9.99
CA VAL A 12 -8.89 -9.69 -9.03
C VAL A 12 -9.80 -8.49 -9.31
N LEU A 13 -9.24 -7.33 -9.66
CA LEU A 13 -10.02 -6.14 -10.03
C LEU A 13 -10.77 -6.36 -11.36
N GLY A 14 -10.17 -7.07 -12.33
CA GLY A 14 -10.83 -7.47 -13.57
C GLY A 14 -12.06 -8.36 -13.37
N ARG A 15 -12.18 -9.00 -12.19
CA ARG A 15 -13.35 -9.78 -11.77
C ARG A 15 -14.37 -8.97 -10.95
N GLY A 16 -14.25 -7.65 -10.91
CA GLY A 16 -15.21 -6.77 -10.26
C GLY A 16 -14.96 -6.53 -8.76
N ALA A 17 -13.75 -6.86 -8.25
CA ALA A 17 -13.42 -6.55 -6.86
C ALA A 17 -13.30 -5.03 -6.65
N ASP A 18 -13.61 -4.59 -5.43
CA ASP A 18 -13.52 -3.18 -5.05
C ASP A 18 -12.05 -2.72 -4.90
N ALA A 19 -11.69 -1.63 -5.59
CA ALA A 19 -10.34 -1.09 -5.63
C ALA A 19 -9.83 -0.63 -4.25
N PHE A 20 -10.71 -0.08 -3.40
CA PHE A 20 -10.33 0.32 -2.04
C PHE A 20 -10.07 -0.88 -1.13
N ARG A 21 -10.86 -1.95 -1.27
CA ARG A 21 -10.61 -3.21 -0.54
C ARG A 21 -9.28 -3.81 -0.95
N MET A 22 -8.94 -3.77 -2.23
CA MET A 22 -7.63 -4.22 -2.73
C MET A 22 -6.49 -3.42 -2.12
N SER A 23 -6.60 -2.09 -2.09
CA SER A 23 -5.61 -1.22 -1.44
C SER A 23 -5.46 -1.55 0.05
N LEU A 24 -6.56 -1.80 0.76
CA LEU A 24 -6.52 -2.21 2.17
C LEU A 24 -5.79 -3.55 2.36
N TRP A 25 -6.03 -4.53 1.49
CA TRP A 25 -5.28 -5.80 1.53
C TRP A 25 -3.78 -5.56 1.36
N GLY A 26 -3.38 -4.64 0.48
CA GLY A 26 -1.99 -4.22 0.33
C GLY A 26 -1.38 -3.71 1.65
N VAL A 27 -2.10 -2.84 2.36
CA VAL A 27 -1.70 -2.32 3.69
C VAL A 27 -1.61 -3.44 4.72
N LEU A 28 -2.61 -4.32 4.78
CA LEU A 28 -2.65 -5.43 5.75
C LEU A 28 -1.53 -6.45 5.52
N VAL A 29 -1.12 -6.69 4.29
CA VAL A 29 0.05 -7.51 3.97
C VAL A 29 1.35 -6.82 4.37
N GLY A 30 1.41 -5.49 4.29
CA GLY A 30 2.57 -4.70 4.68
C GLY A 30 2.93 -4.83 6.16
N VAL A 31 1.95 -4.87 7.07
CA VAL A 31 2.20 -4.95 8.52
C VAL A 31 3.01 -6.20 8.90
N PRO A 32 2.58 -7.44 8.61
CA PRO A 32 3.38 -8.63 8.93
C PRO A 32 4.69 -8.69 8.14
N ALA A 33 4.74 -8.07 6.95
CA ALA A 33 5.96 -7.99 6.16
C ALA A 33 7.06 -7.18 6.88
N PHE A 34 6.74 -5.99 7.39
CA PHE A 34 7.69 -5.21 8.18
C PHE A 34 8.02 -5.87 9.53
N CYS A 35 7.06 -6.51 10.19
CA CYS A 35 7.34 -7.32 11.38
C CYS A 35 8.35 -8.44 11.08
N ALA A 36 8.23 -9.13 9.94
CA ALA A 36 9.18 -10.16 9.54
C ALA A 36 10.59 -9.59 9.30
N VAL A 37 10.69 -8.43 8.64
CA VAL A 37 11.98 -7.76 8.40
C VAL A 37 12.64 -7.36 9.72
N ILE A 38 11.89 -6.76 10.66
CA ILE A 38 12.40 -6.39 11.99
C ILE A 38 12.85 -7.65 12.75
N GLY A 39 12.04 -8.71 12.74
CA GLY A 39 12.32 -9.96 13.43
C GLY A 39 13.48 -10.78 12.82
N ALA A 40 13.83 -10.53 11.56
CA ALA A 40 14.91 -11.24 10.89
C ALA A 40 16.29 -11.00 11.52
N ALA A 41 16.54 -9.79 12.03
CA ALA A 41 17.82 -9.43 12.64
C ALA A 41 18.09 -10.22 13.95
N PRO A 42 17.21 -10.23 14.98
CA PRO A 42 17.44 -11.01 16.20
C PRO A 42 17.42 -12.52 15.96
N LEU A 43 16.71 -12.99 14.93
CA LEU A 43 16.69 -14.40 14.55
C LEU A 43 17.85 -14.81 13.64
N ALA A 44 18.70 -13.87 13.26
CA ALA A 44 19.82 -14.07 12.33
C ALA A 44 19.40 -14.86 11.05
N SER A 45 18.19 -14.62 10.54
CA SER A 45 17.59 -15.41 9.47
C SER A 45 17.45 -14.61 8.17
N PRO A 46 18.36 -14.82 7.19
CA PRO A 46 18.23 -14.22 5.86
C PRO A 46 16.94 -14.61 5.13
N MET A 47 16.41 -15.80 5.42
CA MET A 47 15.17 -16.31 4.82
C MET A 47 13.97 -15.49 5.27
N ILE A 48 13.83 -15.18 6.56
CA ILE A 48 12.76 -14.33 7.10
C ILE A 48 12.86 -12.93 6.53
N PHE A 49 14.08 -12.39 6.41
CA PHE A 49 14.32 -11.10 5.78
C PHE A 49 13.84 -11.09 4.32
N ALA A 50 14.28 -12.09 3.53
CA ALA A 50 13.90 -12.20 2.11
C ALA A 50 12.37 -12.33 1.93
N LEU A 51 11.71 -13.13 2.79
CA LEU A 51 10.26 -13.27 2.79
C LEU A 51 9.58 -11.93 3.13
N GLY A 52 10.04 -11.22 4.15
CA GLY A 52 9.52 -9.91 4.51
C GLY A 52 9.63 -8.90 3.37
N VAL A 53 10.81 -8.79 2.75
CA VAL A 53 11.04 -7.91 1.59
C VAL A 53 10.15 -8.30 0.41
N TRP A 54 9.97 -9.60 0.15
CA TRP A 54 9.06 -10.07 -0.90
C TRP A 54 7.61 -9.67 -0.61
N MET A 55 7.15 -9.82 0.65
CA MET A 55 5.81 -9.42 1.09
C MET A 55 5.60 -7.90 1.03
N ILE A 56 6.62 -7.10 1.38
CA ILE A 56 6.57 -5.62 1.22
C ILE A 56 6.27 -5.28 -0.25
N GLY A 57 7.00 -5.92 -1.18
CA GLY A 57 6.75 -5.71 -2.59
C GLY A 57 5.34 -6.15 -3.02
N LEU A 58 4.87 -7.29 -2.52
CA LEU A 58 3.51 -7.79 -2.82
C LEU A 58 2.45 -6.79 -2.34
N GLY A 59 2.53 -6.36 -1.07
CA GLY A 59 1.61 -5.38 -0.49
C GLY A 59 1.63 -4.03 -1.21
N GLY A 60 2.82 -3.54 -1.54
CA GLY A 60 3.00 -2.31 -2.32
C GLY A 60 2.39 -2.39 -3.72
N GLY A 61 2.54 -3.53 -4.41
CA GLY A 61 1.91 -3.77 -5.71
C GLY A 61 0.38 -3.78 -5.64
N LEU A 62 -0.19 -4.44 -4.63
CA LEU A 62 -1.65 -4.44 -4.39
C LEU A 62 -2.16 -3.03 -4.10
N PHE A 63 -1.47 -2.29 -3.23
CA PHE A 63 -1.84 -0.92 -2.85
C PHE A 63 -1.77 0.04 -4.03
N ALA A 64 -0.67 0.04 -4.77
CA ALA A 64 -0.47 0.92 -5.91
C ALA A 64 -1.52 0.70 -7.01
N HIS A 65 -1.77 -0.56 -7.37
CA HIS A 65 -2.76 -0.88 -8.39
C HIS A 65 -4.20 -0.59 -7.92
N GLY A 66 -4.51 -0.88 -6.66
CA GLY A 66 -5.80 -0.55 -6.07
C GLY A 66 -6.07 0.95 -6.05
N THR A 67 -5.12 1.77 -5.59
CA THR A 67 -5.26 3.24 -5.56
C THR A 67 -5.32 3.85 -6.96
N LEU A 68 -4.52 3.32 -7.91
CA LEU A 68 -4.58 3.72 -9.32
C LEU A 68 -5.97 3.48 -9.90
N THR A 69 -6.51 2.28 -9.74
CA THR A 69 -7.84 1.91 -10.24
C THR A 69 -8.94 2.73 -9.56
N ALA A 70 -8.82 2.97 -8.25
CA ALA A 70 -9.77 3.85 -7.54
C ALA A 70 -9.75 5.27 -8.11
N THR A 71 -8.57 5.82 -8.41
CA THR A 71 -8.43 7.14 -9.02
C THR A 71 -9.07 7.20 -10.40
N MET A 72 -8.85 6.19 -11.24
CA MET A 72 -9.48 6.10 -12.56
C MET A 72 -11.01 6.04 -12.47
N ASN A 73 -11.54 5.25 -11.54
CA ASN A 73 -12.99 5.07 -11.36
C ASN A 73 -13.69 6.33 -10.81
N MET A 74 -12.96 7.23 -10.16
CA MET A 74 -13.50 8.49 -9.62
C MET A 74 -13.33 9.67 -10.57
N ALA A 75 -12.45 9.57 -11.55
CA ALA A 75 -12.18 10.66 -12.48
C ALA A 75 -13.34 10.80 -13.48
N PRO A 76 -13.80 12.05 -13.81
CA PRO A 76 -14.64 12.28 -14.98
C PRO A 76 -13.96 11.79 -16.26
N GLY A 77 -14.72 11.25 -17.20
CA GLY A 77 -14.14 10.59 -18.38
C GLY A 77 -13.20 11.46 -19.22
N ASP A 78 -13.47 12.76 -19.28
CA ASP A 78 -12.64 13.77 -19.97
C ASP A 78 -11.40 14.19 -19.16
N GLN A 79 -11.31 13.89 -17.87
CA GLN A 79 -10.21 14.27 -16.96
C GLN A 79 -9.38 13.10 -16.45
N THR A 80 -9.55 11.92 -16.99
CA THR A 80 -8.82 10.71 -16.55
C THR A 80 -7.30 10.89 -16.65
N GLY A 81 -6.80 11.54 -17.69
CA GLY A 81 -5.36 11.83 -17.85
C GLY A 81 -4.82 12.74 -16.74
N LEU A 82 -5.57 13.78 -16.37
CA LEU A 82 -5.20 14.68 -15.28
C LEU A 82 -5.19 13.95 -13.93
N ALA A 83 -6.20 13.13 -13.66
CA ALA A 83 -6.29 12.34 -12.43
C ALA A 83 -5.13 11.35 -12.30
N LEU A 84 -4.75 10.67 -13.38
CA LEU A 84 -3.59 9.78 -13.42
C LEU A 84 -2.27 10.53 -13.21
N GLY A 85 -2.11 11.70 -13.83
CA GLY A 85 -0.95 12.55 -13.62
C GLY A 85 -0.83 13.01 -12.17
N ALA A 86 -1.92 13.45 -11.56
CA ALA A 86 -1.98 13.84 -10.15
C ALA A 86 -1.65 12.64 -9.23
N TRP A 87 -2.22 11.46 -9.48
CA TRP A 87 -1.89 10.25 -8.74
C TRP A 87 -0.39 9.92 -8.82
N GLY A 88 0.17 9.94 -10.03
CA GLY A 88 1.60 9.68 -10.24
C GLY A 88 2.50 10.69 -9.53
N ALA A 89 2.15 11.99 -9.57
CA ALA A 89 2.88 13.04 -8.87
C ALA A 89 2.86 12.84 -7.34
N VAL A 90 1.70 12.53 -6.76
CA VAL A 90 1.58 12.22 -5.32
C VAL A 90 2.40 10.99 -4.95
N GLN A 91 2.34 9.91 -5.73
CA GLN A 91 3.12 8.70 -5.49
C GLN A 91 4.63 8.96 -5.53
N ALA A 92 5.11 9.65 -6.56
CA ALA A 92 6.53 9.95 -6.72
C ALA A 92 7.04 10.88 -5.59
N THR A 93 6.27 11.93 -5.26
CA THR A 93 6.63 12.87 -4.20
C THR A 93 6.65 12.17 -2.84
N SER A 94 5.62 11.40 -2.52
CA SER A 94 5.53 10.65 -1.26
C SER A 94 6.67 9.65 -1.12
N ALA A 95 6.99 8.91 -2.18
CA ALA A 95 8.11 7.97 -2.19
C ALA A 95 9.46 8.68 -1.98
N GLY A 96 9.70 9.81 -2.66
CA GLY A 96 10.90 10.60 -2.49
C GLY A 96 11.07 11.13 -1.06
N VAL A 97 10.00 11.69 -0.49
CA VAL A 97 9.99 12.18 0.91
C VAL A 97 10.21 11.02 1.89
N ALA A 98 9.55 9.88 1.70
CA ALA A 98 9.72 8.71 2.56
C ALA A 98 11.16 8.18 2.56
N VAL A 99 11.78 8.08 1.38
CA VAL A 99 13.18 7.64 1.26
C VAL A 99 14.13 8.63 1.95
N ALA A 100 13.94 9.94 1.75
CA ALA A 100 14.77 10.98 2.37
C ALA A 100 14.63 10.97 3.90
N LEU A 101 13.41 10.96 4.42
CA LEU A 101 13.15 10.93 5.87
C LEU A 101 13.63 9.61 6.50
N GLY A 102 13.40 8.48 5.84
CA GLY A 102 13.89 7.18 6.30
C GLY A 102 15.41 7.13 6.39
N GLY A 103 16.11 7.72 5.41
CA GLY A 103 17.57 7.85 5.43
C GLY A 103 18.07 8.71 6.60
N VAL A 104 17.50 9.89 6.78
CA VAL A 104 17.86 10.82 7.89
C VAL A 104 17.61 10.16 9.24
N LEU A 105 16.45 9.51 9.43
CA LEU A 105 16.13 8.79 10.66
C LEU A 105 17.12 7.65 10.95
N ARG A 106 17.39 6.83 9.92
CA ARG A 106 18.36 5.73 10.04
C ARG A 106 19.72 6.25 10.47
N ASP A 107 20.21 7.29 9.80
CA ASP A 107 21.55 7.84 10.07
C ASP A 107 21.61 8.50 11.45
N GLY A 108 20.55 9.21 11.86
CA GLY A 108 20.44 9.82 13.20
C GLY A 108 20.44 8.78 14.33
N VAL A 109 19.71 7.69 14.16
CA VAL A 109 19.70 6.59 15.15
C VAL A 109 21.01 5.83 15.15
N ALA A 110 21.66 5.63 14.00
CA ALA A 110 22.93 4.90 13.88
C ALA A 110 24.09 5.57 14.61
N VAL A 111 24.01 6.88 14.86
CA VAL A 111 25.03 7.60 15.66
C VAL A 111 25.07 7.12 17.13
N ALA A 112 23.91 6.71 17.68
CA ALA A 112 23.78 6.34 19.10
C ALA A 112 23.48 4.83 19.30
N ALA A 113 23.32 4.06 18.23
CA ALA A 113 22.84 2.69 18.30
C ALA A 113 23.45 1.81 17.19
N THR A 114 23.14 0.51 17.22
CA THR A 114 23.60 -0.42 16.18
C THR A 114 22.87 -0.21 14.85
N PRO A 115 23.48 -0.57 13.71
CA PRO A 115 22.80 -0.50 12.42
C PRO A 115 21.46 -1.26 12.40
N ALA A 116 21.38 -2.42 13.06
CA ALA A 116 20.15 -3.21 13.15
C ALA A 116 19.03 -2.45 13.87
N SER A 117 19.33 -1.76 14.97
CA SER A 117 18.35 -0.95 15.71
C SER A 117 17.92 0.29 14.92
N ALA A 118 18.81 0.88 14.13
CA ALA A 118 18.48 2.01 13.27
C ALA A 118 17.46 1.62 12.20
N TYR A 119 17.64 0.48 11.55
CA TYR A 119 16.63 -0.04 10.60
C TYR A 119 15.32 -0.44 11.28
N SER A 120 15.40 -1.06 12.46
CA SER A 120 14.19 -1.43 13.21
C SER A 120 13.36 -0.21 13.60
N ALA A 121 13.99 0.92 13.93
CA ALA A 121 13.29 2.17 14.22
C ALA A 121 12.53 2.69 12.98
N VAL A 122 13.18 2.72 11.81
CA VAL A 122 12.53 3.14 10.56
C VAL A 122 11.35 2.23 10.23
N TYR A 123 11.52 0.92 10.25
CA TYR A 123 10.45 -0.03 9.93
C TYR A 123 9.31 -0.02 10.94
N SER A 124 9.58 0.33 12.22
CA SER A 124 8.52 0.53 13.21
C SER A 124 7.65 1.74 12.87
N ILE A 125 8.24 2.82 12.37
CA ILE A 125 7.51 4.00 11.89
C ILE A 125 6.66 3.62 10.68
N GLU A 126 7.19 2.84 9.76
CA GLU A 126 6.43 2.34 8.59
C GLU A 126 5.19 1.54 9.02
N ILE A 127 5.30 0.67 10.03
CA ILE A 127 4.15 -0.05 10.59
C ILE A 127 3.10 0.91 11.12
N VAL A 128 3.51 1.95 11.88
CA VAL A 128 2.58 2.96 12.40
C VAL A 128 1.88 3.69 11.24
N LEU A 129 2.61 4.10 10.21
CA LEU A 129 2.05 4.75 9.04
C LEU A 129 1.07 3.85 8.27
N LEU A 130 1.36 2.56 8.15
CA LEU A 130 0.44 1.58 7.56
C LEU A 130 -0.84 1.45 8.38
N LEU A 131 -0.74 1.39 9.71
CA LEU A 131 -1.91 1.33 10.58
C LEU A 131 -2.76 2.60 10.48
N VAL A 132 -2.13 3.79 10.46
CA VAL A 132 -2.81 5.06 10.21
C VAL A 132 -3.53 5.03 8.86
N THR A 133 -2.85 4.56 7.82
CA THR A 133 -3.44 4.41 6.48
C THR A 133 -4.67 3.50 6.49
N ALA A 134 -4.59 2.35 7.18
CA ALA A 134 -5.72 1.43 7.33
C ALA A 134 -6.92 2.09 8.03
N VAL A 135 -6.67 2.84 9.10
CA VAL A 135 -7.70 3.57 9.85
C VAL A 135 -8.35 4.66 8.99
N VAL A 136 -7.56 5.44 8.26
CA VAL A 136 -8.06 6.50 7.36
C VAL A 136 -8.87 5.92 6.21
N MET A 137 -8.51 4.74 5.71
CA MET A 137 -9.24 4.06 4.64
C MET A 137 -10.55 3.41 5.12
N ALA A 138 -10.67 3.03 6.38
CA ALA A 138 -11.83 2.31 6.92
C ALA A 138 -13.19 3.01 6.65
N PRO A 139 -13.36 4.34 6.85
CA PRO A 139 -14.63 5.00 6.57
C PRO A 139 -14.98 5.03 5.07
N LEU A 140 -13.98 5.04 4.18
CA LEU A 140 -14.21 4.99 2.73
C LEU A 140 -14.85 3.66 2.31
N LEU A 141 -14.40 2.57 2.92
CA LEU A 141 -14.97 1.23 2.69
C LEU A 141 -16.40 1.13 3.20
N ARG A 142 -16.70 1.70 4.39
CA ARG A 142 -18.04 1.69 4.97
C ARG A 142 -19.02 2.49 4.13
N ARG A 143 -18.65 3.64 3.60
CA ARG A 143 -19.50 4.48 2.75
C ARG A 143 -19.87 3.78 1.44
N ARG A 144 -18.93 3.04 0.82
CA ARG A 144 -19.21 2.28 -0.41
C ARG A 144 -20.08 1.06 -0.17
N ALA A 145 -19.92 0.38 0.96
CA ALA A 145 -20.79 -0.74 1.33
C ALA A 145 -22.24 -0.32 1.60
N ALA A 146 -22.46 0.96 1.95
CA ALA A 146 -23.78 1.52 2.20
C ALA A 146 -24.47 2.10 0.95
N GLN A 147 -23.78 2.21 -0.19
CA GLN A 147 -24.41 2.63 -1.44
C GLN A 147 -25.19 1.44 -2.05
N PRO A 148 -26.53 1.54 -2.20
CA PRO A 148 -27.28 0.52 -2.92
C PRO A 148 -26.77 0.41 -4.35
N LEU A 149 -26.68 -0.82 -4.86
CA LEU A 149 -26.46 -1.05 -6.28
C LEU A 149 -27.48 -0.18 -7.05
N PRO A 150 -27.08 0.54 -8.11
CA PRO A 150 -28.02 1.22 -8.96
C PRO A 150 -29.11 0.21 -9.36
N ALA A 151 -30.36 0.54 -9.03
CA ALA A 151 -31.50 -0.29 -9.37
C ALA A 151 -31.41 -0.54 -10.87
N GLY A 152 -31.20 -1.81 -11.21
CA GLY A 152 -30.92 -2.23 -12.57
C GLY A 152 -31.98 -1.62 -13.51
N THR A 153 -31.52 -1.32 -14.69
CA THR A 153 -32.33 -1.22 -15.92
C THR A 153 -33.12 -2.52 -16.11
N ALA A 154 -34.08 -2.76 -15.22
CA ALA A 154 -35.16 -3.69 -15.46
C ALA A 154 -36.22 -2.87 -16.20
N SER A 155 -36.32 -3.12 -17.48
CA SER A 155 -37.43 -2.83 -18.36
C SER A 155 -37.04 -2.05 -19.61
N SER A 156 -36.75 -2.78 -20.63
CA SER A 156 -37.41 -2.58 -21.94
C SER A 156 -37.28 -3.90 -22.71
N ALA A 157 -38.21 -4.81 -22.45
CA ALA A 157 -38.66 -5.77 -23.46
C ALA A 157 -39.83 -5.12 -24.17
#